data_35aae21088e7070788a9e36ef1819b9d
#
_entry.id   35aae21088e7070788a9e36ef1819b9d
#
_cell.length_a   1.000
_cell.length_b   1.000
_cell.length_c   1.000
_cell.angle_alpha   90.00
_cell.angle_beta   90.00
_cell.angle_gamma   90.00
#
_symmetry.space_group_name_H-M   'P 1'
#
loop_
_entity.id
_entity.type
_entity.pdbx_description
1 polymer ?
#
loop_
_entity_poly.entity_id
_entity_poly.type
_entity_poly.pdbx_seq_one_letter_code
_entity_poly.pdbx_strand_id
1 'polypeptide(L)'
;VNPTPGAELRIALVALRAGEFAAVELDDDLRAAHSWRFPASGLADWVRTRERDDAPRWVIRSAREVYPVLLAEGVTIRRAHDLLLCHAILRDTARVRRPLDPSPSWQRRDVVDEAPALFDVDSASDTADPVAEVLDQYRAQRDVLAQSGDGRLSLLCSAESAGGLIAEEMRAAGLPWNERVHREILEATLGIRPVAGGLPSRMVELAETVRGILGDPGLHLDSQPKLLRALHRAGVHVESTSRWELAQHDHPVVEPLLAYKKLSRLLSANGWAWLSEWVRDDRFRPVYIPGGVVTGRWASAGGGALQLPRSLRPAVRADDDWMLVVADVAQLEPRMLAAMAGDAAMARAARGRDLYEGIVESGAVSTRQEAKYAVLGAMYGATTGEGGRLVPRLRKVYPRAMALVDEAARTGEDGGVVSTWLGRSSPRPSEEWTRLQSRATDADASPAEVAAARRRARDWGRFTRNFVVQGTAAEWSLIWLAEIRHRLRQLPDAATPAPASGPFAHRAHLAFFLHDEVVLHVPAEQTDAAAEAVREAAAVATTRLFGSFPIDVPLDLRIAQSAEK
;
A
#
# COMPACT_ATOMS: atom_id res chain seq x y z
N VAL A 1 14.51 -16.67 -37.37
CA VAL A 1 15.72 -16.58 -36.54
C VAL A 1 15.33 -17.12 -35.19
N ASN A 2 15.87 -18.28 -34.78
CA ASN A 2 15.68 -18.79 -33.43
C ASN A 2 16.34 -17.83 -32.45
N PRO A 3 15.68 -17.46 -31.33
CA PRO A 3 16.30 -16.59 -30.33
C PRO A 3 17.59 -17.24 -29.76
N THR A 4 18.57 -16.41 -29.48
CA THR A 4 19.82 -16.82 -28.84
C THR A 4 19.49 -17.56 -27.54
N PRO A 5 20.08 -18.73 -27.21
CA PRO A 5 19.81 -19.44 -25.98
C PRO A 5 20.10 -18.54 -24.76
N GLY A 6 19.04 -18.13 -24.04
CA GLY A 6 19.10 -17.25 -22.88
C GLY A 6 18.46 -15.87 -23.05
N ALA A 7 18.05 -15.46 -24.25
CA ALA A 7 17.29 -14.22 -24.45
C ALA A 7 15.87 -14.33 -23.88
N GLU A 8 15.46 -13.37 -23.06
CA GLU A 8 14.12 -13.32 -22.50
C GLU A 8 13.12 -12.90 -23.57
N LEU A 9 12.15 -13.77 -23.92
CA LEU A 9 11.08 -13.44 -24.86
C LEU A 9 10.21 -12.31 -24.27
N ARG A 10 9.95 -11.28 -25.07
CA ARG A 10 9.13 -10.13 -24.70
C ARG A 10 8.00 -9.96 -25.69
N ILE A 11 6.77 -9.83 -25.18
CA ILE A 11 5.57 -9.62 -25.99
C ILE A 11 4.84 -8.40 -25.43
N ALA A 12 4.69 -7.36 -26.26
CA ALA A 12 3.82 -6.25 -25.94
C ALA A 12 2.36 -6.66 -26.18
N LEU A 13 1.50 -6.47 -25.16
CA LEU A 13 0.07 -6.75 -25.24
C LEU A 13 -0.70 -5.45 -24.99
N VAL A 14 -1.41 -5.00 -26.00
CA VAL A 14 -2.02 -3.68 -26.08
C VAL A 14 -3.53 -3.82 -26.30
N ALA A 15 -4.31 -3.20 -25.41
CA ALA A 15 -5.75 -3.05 -25.62
C ALA A 15 -6.00 -1.99 -26.70
N LEU A 16 -6.84 -2.33 -27.66
CA LEU A 16 -7.27 -1.45 -28.74
C LEU A 16 -8.71 -0.98 -28.51
N ARG A 17 -9.21 -0.12 -29.40
CA ARG A 17 -10.63 0.26 -29.37
C ARG A 17 -11.53 -0.93 -29.70
N ALA A 18 -12.81 -0.85 -29.31
CA ALA A 18 -13.85 -1.84 -29.58
C ALA A 18 -13.60 -3.27 -29.02
N GLY A 19 -12.79 -3.39 -27.95
CA GLY A 19 -12.54 -4.69 -27.31
C GLY A 19 -11.59 -5.59 -28.09
N GLU A 20 -10.80 -5.03 -29.01
CA GLU A 20 -9.72 -5.71 -29.69
C GLU A 20 -8.39 -5.60 -28.94
N PHE A 21 -7.47 -6.51 -29.21
CA PHE A 21 -6.12 -6.52 -28.65
C PHE A 21 -5.08 -6.74 -29.75
N ALA A 22 -3.94 -6.11 -29.59
CA ALA A 22 -2.75 -6.40 -30.39
C ALA A 22 -1.68 -7.03 -29.51
N ALA A 23 -0.99 -8.04 -30.04
CA ALA A 23 0.22 -8.60 -29.45
C ALA A 23 1.39 -8.38 -30.41
N VAL A 24 2.54 -7.95 -29.88
CA VAL A 24 3.76 -7.70 -30.66
C VAL A 24 4.94 -8.35 -29.97
N GLU A 25 5.52 -9.34 -30.62
CA GLU A 25 6.78 -9.97 -30.21
C GLU A 25 7.95 -9.05 -30.51
N LEU A 26 8.86 -8.88 -29.55
CA LEU A 26 10.00 -7.98 -29.66
C LEU A 26 11.29 -8.77 -29.83
N ASP A 27 12.13 -8.36 -30.77
CA ASP A 27 13.49 -8.83 -30.91
C ASP A 27 14.44 -8.24 -29.84
N ASP A 28 15.72 -8.58 -29.90
CA ASP A 28 16.72 -8.11 -28.94
C ASP A 28 16.95 -6.58 -29.02
N ASP A 29 16.69 -5.97 -30.17
CA ASP A 29 16.75 -4.51 -30.39
C ASP A 29 15.42 -3.82 -30.02
N LEU A 30 14.47 -4.54 -29.43
CA LEU A 30 13.13 -4.07 -29.07
C LEU A 30 12.31 -3.58 -30.29
N ARG A 31 12.54 -4.17 -31.46
CA ARG A 31 11.74 -3.94 -32.68
C ARG A 31 10.68 -5.02 -32.79
N ALA A 32 9.59 -4.71 -33.49
CA ALA A 32 8.53 -5.66 -33.78
C ALA A 32 9.05 -6.76 -34.73
N ALA A 33 9.09 -8.00 -34.24
CA ALA A 33 9.43 -9.18 -35.02
C ALA A 33 8.18 -9.82 -35.63
N HIS A 34 7.14 -10.02 -34.82
CA HIS A 34 5.85 -10.55 -35.24
C HIS A 34 4.71 -9.77 -34.56
N SER A 35 3.56 -9.70 -35.22
CA SER A 35 2.38 -9.05 -34.68
C SER A 35 1.11 -9.84 -34.94
N TRP A 36 0.19 -9.78 -33.98
CA TRP A 36 -1.13 -10.43 -34.04
C TRP A 36 -2.21 -9.45 -33.61
N ARG A 37 -3.44 -9.69 -34.07
CA ARG A 37 -4.62 -8.99 -33.57
C ARG A 37 -5.69 -9.99 -33.21
N PHE A 38 -6.41 -9.74 -32.13
CA PHE A 38 -7.42 -10.63 -31.58
C PHE A 38 -8.65 -9.85 -31.14
N PRO A 39 -9.85 -10.37 -31.33
CA PRO A 39 -10.98 -10.01 -30.50
C PRO A 39 -10.76 -10.52 -29.08
N ALA A 40 -11.42 -9.94 -28.09
CA ALA A 40 -11.29 -10.37 -26.69
C ALA A 40 -11.49 -11.88 -26.51
N SER A 41 -12.41 -12.49 -27.27
CA SER A 41 -12.71 -13.94 -27.20
C SER A 41 -11.56 -14.85 -27.63
N GLY A 42 -10.61 -14.39 -28.45
CA GLY A 42 -9.47 -15.19 -28.91
C GLY A 42 -8.18 -14.96 -28.12
N LEU A 43 -8.13 -13.90 -27.32
CA LEU A 43 -6.93 -13.48 -26.60
C LEU A 43 -6.50 -14.49 -25.54
N ALA A 44 -7.44 -14.97 -24.74
CA ALA A 44 -7.15 -15.79 -23.57
C ALA A 44 -6.47 -17.12 -23.95
N ASP A 45 -6.96 -17.81 -24.99
CA ASP A 45 -6.38 -19.07 -25.45
C ASP A 45 -4.98 -18.89 -26.03
N TRP A 46 -4.76 -17.80 -26.75
CA TRP A 46 -3.45 -17.47 -27.29
C TRP A 46 -2.44 -17.16 -26.16
N VAL A 47 -2.82 -16.34 -25.17
CA VAL A 47 -1.97 -16.03 -24.01
C VAL A 47 -1.69 -17.29 -23.20
N ARG A 48 -2.69 -18.15 -22.96
CA ARG A 48 -2.53 -19.44 -22.25
C ARG A 48 -1.48 -20.32 -22.93
N THR A 49 -1.51 -20.39 -24.24
CA THR A 49 -0.54 -21.15 -25.04
C THR A 49 0.86 -20.57 -24.89
N ARG A 50 1.02 -19.24 -25.04
CA ARG A 50 2.33 -18.57 -24.87
C ARG A 50 2.89 -18.68 -23.44
N GLU A 51 2.04 -18.59 -22.41
CA GLU A 51 2.46 -18.78 -21.02
C GLU A 51 2.97 -20.19 -20.74
N ARG A 52 2.34 -21.21 -21.33
CA ARG A 52 2.75 -22.61 -21.18
C ARG A 52 4.05 -22.90 -21.91
N ASP A 53 4.18 -22.44 -23.14
CA ASP A 53 5.25 -22.85 -24.06
C ASP A 53 6.51 -21.99 -23.89
N ASP A 54 6.35 -20.68 -23.72
CA ASP A 54 7.44 -19.70 -23.78
C ASP A 54 7.62 -18.91 -22.47
N ALA A 55 6.57 -18.76 -21.66
CA ALA A 55 6.53 -17.93 -20.45
C ALA A 55 7.16 -16.54 -20.64
N PRO A 56 6.69 -15.72 -21.59
CA PRO A 56 7.32 -14.46 -21.95
C PRO A 56 7.21 -13.42 -20.82
N ARG A 57 7.95 -12.32 -20.93
CA ARG A 57 7.65 -11.10 -20.21
C ARG A 57 6.64 -10.28 -21.01
N TRP A 58 5.47 -10.07 -20.45
CA TRP A 58 4.43 -9.25 -21.05
C TRP A 58 4.71 -7.77 -20.82
N VAL A 59 4.83 -7.00 -21.90
CA VAL A 59 4.92 -5.54 -21.83
C VAL A 59 3.50 -5.00 -22.01
N ILE A 60 2.96 -4.38 -20.97
CA ILE A 60 1.57 -3.91 -20.94
C ILE A 60 1.54 -2.44 -20.52
N ARG A 61 0.56 -1.70 -21.04
CA ARG A 61 0.36 -0.31 -20.60
C ARG A 61 0.06 -0.27 -19.11
N SER A 62 -0.92 -1.07 -18.67
CA SER A 62 -1.30 -1.26 -17.28
C SER A 62 -1.90 -2.65 -17.07
N ALA A 63 -1.58 -3.30 -15.96
CA ALA A 63 -2.20 -4.56 -15.56
C ALA A 63 -3.73 -4.41 -15.46
N ARG A 64 -4.21 -3.27 -14.98
CA ARG A 64 -5.64 -2.97 -14.83
C ARG A 64 -6.43 -2.96 -16.14
N GLU A 65 -5.79 -2.59 -17.26
CA GLU A 65 -6.44 -2.52 -18.57
C GLU A 65 -6.58 -3.88 -19.26
N VAL A 66 -5.60 -4.76 -19.09
CA VAL A 66 -5.48 -6.00 -19.87
C VAL A 66 -5.79 -7.23 -19.03
N TYR A 67 -5.30 -7.27 -17.78
CA TYR A 67 -5.29 -8.50 -17.00
C TYR A 67 -6.68 -8.98 -16.53
N PRO A 68 -7.65 -8.12 -16.20
CA PRO A 68 -9.00 -8.57 -15.84
C PRO A 68 -9.68 -9.40 -16.94
N VAL A 69 -9.44 -9.11 -18.22
CA VAL A 69 -9.99 -9.89 -19.35
C VAL A 69 -9.42 -11.30 -19.35
N LEU A 70 -8.13 -11.46 -19.10
CA LEU A 70 -7.48 -12.76 -19.00
C LEU A 70 -7.94 -13.55 -17.78
N LEU A 71 -8.05 -12.87 -16.62
CA LEU A 71 -8.51 -13.49 -15.37
C LEU A 71 -9.96 -13.98 -15.48
N ALA A 72 -10.84 -13.27 -16.19
CA ALA A 72 -12.21 -13.70 -16.43
C ALA A 72 -12.29 -15.06 -17.15
N GLU A 73 -11.29 -15.36 -17.99
CA GLU A 73 -11.14 -16.62 -18.73
C GLU A 73 -10.20 -17.63 -18.02
N GLY A 74 -9.89 -17.40 -16.74
CA GLY A 74 -9.02 -18.27 -15.94
C GLY A 74 -7.56 -18.29 -16.36
N VAL A 75 -7.10 -17.27 -17.10
CA VAL A 75 -5.70 -17.18 -17.56
C VAL A 75 -4.90 -16.26 -16.62
N THR A 76 -3.82 -16.80 -16.07
CA THR A 76 -2.86 -16.04 -15.26
C THR A 76 -1.52 -15.92 -15.98
N ILE A 77 -0.91 -14.74 -15.95
CA ILE A 77 0.42 -14.48 -16.52
C ILE A 77 1.50 -14.47 -15.44
N ARG A 78 2.72 -14.93 -15.79
CA ARG A 78 3.83 -15.06 -14.82
C ARG A 78 4.49 -13.73 -14.55
N ARG A 79 4.85 -12.99 -15.59
CA ARG A 79 5.70 -11.80 -15.51
C ARG A 79 5.18 -10.70 -16.40
N ALA A 80 5.15 -9.49 -15.91
CA ALA A 80 4.84 -8.32 -16.72
C ALA A 80 5.88 -7.21 -16.51
N HIS A 81 5.88 -6.26 -17.43
CA HIS A 81 6.43 -4.92 -17.29
C HIS A 81 5.26 -3.94 -17.48
N ASP A 82 4.77 -3.41 -16.38
CA ASP A 82 3.68 -2.43 -16.36
C ASP A 82 4.25 -1.04 -16.61
N LEU A 83 4.00 -0.51 -17.79
CA LEU A 83 4.59 0.75 -18.25
C LEU A 83 4.15 1.95 -17.41
N LEU A 84 2.90 1.96 -16.96
CA LEU A 84 2.33 3.06 -16.19
C LEU A 84 2.94 3.13 -14.79
N LEU A 85 3.08 1.97 -14.12
CA LEU A 85 3.70 1.89 -12.80
C LEU A 85 5.21 2.21 -12.87
N CYS A 86 5.91 1.66 -13.88
CA CYS A 86 7.33 1.93 -14.09
C CYS A 86 7.59 3.40 -14.48
N HIS A 87 6.72 4.02 -15.29
CA HIS A 87 6.84 5.44 -15.66
C HIS A 87 6.85 6.34 -14.44
N ALA A 88 5.95 6.10 -13.48
CA ALA A 88 5.88 6.89 -12.25
C ALA A 88 7.18 6.83 -11.41
N ILE A 89 7.91 5.72 -11.47
CA ILE A 89 9.20 5.56 -10.80
C ILE A 89 10.32 6.24 -11.59
N LEU A 90 10.38 5.96 -12.89
CA LEU A 90 11.50 6.37 -13.75
C LEU A 90 11.48 7.85 -14.14
N ARG A 91 10.32 8.49 -14.09
CA ARG A 91 10.15 9.92 -14.28
C ARG A 91 10.79 10.74 -13.17
N ASP A 92 10.63 10.30 -11.93
CA ASP A 92 11.03 11.05 -10.74
C ASP A 92 12.38 10.59 -10.15
N THR A 93 13.02 9.56 -10.76
CA THR A 93 14.24 8.97 -10.19
C THR A 93 15.44 9.91 -10.25
N ALA A 94 16.13 10.07 -9.12
CA ALA A 94 17.40 10.78 -9.01
C ALA A 94 18.64 9.87 -9.28
N ARG A 95 18.41 8.56 -9.59
CA ARG A 95 19.47 7.59 -9.80
C ARG A 95 20.11 7.62 -11.17
N VAL A 96 19.54 8.36 -12.11
CA VAL A 96 20.03 8.49 -13.48
C VAL A 96 20.18 9.97 -13.88
N ARG A 97 21.01 10.23 -14.87
CA ARG A 97 21.23 11.60 -15.33
C ARG A 97 20.06 12.13 -16.15
N ARG A 98 19.37 11.25 -16.87
CA ARG A 98 18.24 11.58 -17.74
C ARG A 98 17.06 10.68 -17.37
N PRO A 99 16.23 11.09 -16.40
CA PRO A 99 14.98 10.40 -16.10
C PRO A 99 14.01 10.54 -17.28
N LEU A 100 12.87 9.86 -17.22
CA LEU A 100 11.81 10.03 -18.21
C LEU A 100 11.20 11.43 -18.12
N ASP A 101 10.82 11.97 -19.27
CA ASP A 101 10.08 13.22 -19.32
C ASP A 101 8.65 13.03 -18.76
N PRO A 102 8.12 14.03 -18.04
CA PRO A 102 6.72 14.02 -17.64
C PRO A 102 5.81 13.98 -18.88
N SER A 103 4.86 13.05 -18.90
CA SER A 103 3.88 12.94 -19.98
C SER A 103 2.48 12.74 -19.41
N PRO A 104 1.48 13.55 -19.79
CA PRO A 104 0.10 13.38 -19.37
C PRO A 104 -0.48 12.02 -19.75
N SER A 105 -0.09 11.45 -20.89
CA SER A 105 -0.54 10.13 -21.36
C SER A 105 -0.10 8.99 -20.44
N TRP A 106 0.99 9.18 -19.67
CA TRP A 106 1.57 8.20 -18.76
C TRP A 106 1.38 8.56 -17.29
N GLN A 107 0.53 9.54 -17.00
CA GLN A 107 0.08 9.81 -15.63
C GLN A 107 -1.06 8.87 -15.25
N ARG A 108 -1.05 8.42 -14.01
CA ARG A 108 -2.17 7.65 -13.44
C ARG A 108 -3.36 8.61 -13.32
N ARG A 109 -4.48 8.27 -13.94
CA ARG A 109 -5.74 8.93 -13.62
C ARG A 109 -6.16 8.44 -12.24
N ASP A 110 -6.49 9.36 -11.34
CA ASP A 110 -6.99 8.96 -10.02
C ASP A 110 -8.31 8.20 -10.19
N VAL A 111 -8.39 7.04 -9.55
CA VAL A 111 -9.55 6.13 -9.62
C VAL A 111 -10.84 6.78 -9.11
N VAL A 112 -10.73 7.91 -8.42
CA VAL A 112 -11.86 8.69 -7.90
C VAL A 112 -12.64 9.39 -9.02
N ASP A 113 -12.05 9.59 -10.20
CA ASP A 113 -12.68 10.27 -11.34
C ASP A 113 -13.49 9.32 -12.26
N GLU A 114 -13.58 8.03 -11.95
CA GLU A 114 -14.42 7.07 -12.70
C GLU A 114 -15.88 6.99 -12.18
N ALA A 115 -16.49 8.09 -11.75
CA ALA A 115 -17.92 8.20 -11.93
C ALA A 115 -18.18 8.21 -13.45
N PRO A 116 -19.10 7.38 -13.99
CA PRO A 116 -19.39 7.41 -15.42
C PRO A 116 -19.77 8.86 -15.79
N ALA A 117 -18.83 9.55 -16.44
CA ALA A 117 -19.14 10.85 -16.98
C ALA A 117 -20.24 10.63 -18.02
N LEU A 118 -21.35 11.34 -17.88
CA LEU A 118 -22.49 11.28 -18.82
C LEU A 118 -22.08 11.65 -20.25
N PHE A 119 -20.87 12.14 -20.42
CA PHE A 119 -20.21 12.44 -21.69
C PHE A 119 -18.73 12.08 -21.55
N ASP A 120 -18.31 10.96 -22.12
CA ASP A 120 -16.90 10.70 -22.41
C ASP A 120 -16.43 11.75 -23.42
N VAL A 121 -15.81 12.82 -22.93
CA VAL A 121 -15.01 13.71 -23.77
C VAL A 121 -13.70 12.97 -24.01
N ASP A 122 -13.65 12.18 -25.08
CA ASP A 122 -12.45 11.64 -25.66
C ASP A 122 -11.47 12.77 -26.02
N SER A 123 -10.66 13.20 -25.06
CA SER A 123 -9.58 14.18 -25.27
C SER A 123 -8.22 13.52 -25.51
N ALA A 124 -8.23 12.29 -26.04
CA ALA A 124 -7.03 11.72 -26.65
C ALA A 124 -7.04 12.06 -28.14
N SER A 125 -5.99 12.70 -28.61
CA SER A 125 -5.79 12.98 -30.05
C SER A 125 -6.02 11.70 -30.86
N ASP A 126 -6.96 11.75 -31.77
CA ASP A 126 -7.50 10.62 -32.57
C ASP A 126 -6.49 10.00 -33.55
N THR A 127 -5.21 10.37 -33.46
CA THR A 127 -4.16 10.09 -34.46
C THR A 127 -3.01 9.20 -33.96
N ALA A 128 -2.89 8.90 -32.67
CA ALA A 128 -1.78 8.10 -32.16
C ALA A 128 -2.06 6.59 -32.27
N ASP A 129 -1.11 5.83 -32.81
CA ASP A 129 -1.14 4.36 -32.80
C ASP A 129 -0.83 3.83 -31.39
N PRO A 130 -1.78 3.19 -30.69
CA PRO A 130 -1.56 2.71 -29.33
C PRO A 130 -0.41 1.70 -29.21
N VAL A 131 -0.16 0.93 -30.29
CA VAL A 131 0.94 -0.04 -30.32
C VAL A 131 2.28 0.71 -30.36
N ALA A 132 2.40 1.69 -31.24
CA ALA A 132 3.61 2.51 -31.34
C ALA A 132 3.89 3.22 -30.01
N GLU A 133 2.87 3.81 -29.37
CA GLU A 133 3.00 4.49 -28.06
C GLU A 133 3.55 3.55 -26.98
N VAL A 134 3.03 2.32 -26.87
CA VAL A 134 3.50 1.31 -25.91
C VAL A 134 4.95 0.90 -26.20
N LEU A 135 5.31 0.67 -27.45
CA LEU A 135 6.66 0.27 -27.82
C LEU A 135 7.68 1.38 -27.59
N ASP A 136 7.36 2.62 -27.91
CA ASP A 136 8.24 3.77 -27.71
C ASP A 136 8.44 4.05 -26.23
N GLN A 137 7.37 3.95 -25.42
CA GLN A 137 7.47 4.08 -23.98
C GLN A 137 8.33 2.96 -23.36
N TYR A 138 8.20 1.72 -23.84
CA TYR A 138 9.01 0.61 -23.35
C TYR A 138 10.50 0.82 -23.66
N ARG A 139 10.84 1.24 -24.88
CA ARG A 139 12.22 1.58 -25.27
C ARG A 139 12.78 2.67 -24.38
N ALA A 140 12.05 3.77 -24.20
CA ALA A 140 12.47 4.87 -23.34
C ALA A 140 12.73 4.42 -21.90
N GLN A 141 11.87 3.58 -21.35
CA GLN A 141 12.07 3.01 -19.99
C GLN A 141 13.29 2.11 -19.93
N ARG A 142 13.54 1.28 -20.94
CA ARG A 142 14.73 0.43 -21.02
C ARG A 142 16.02 1.25 -21.10
N ASP A 143 16.03 2.36 -21.82
CA ASP A 143 17.16 3.28 -21.92
C ASP A 143 17.47 3.92 -20.56
N VAL A 144 16.45 4.33 -19.80
CA VAL A 144 16.61 4.87 -18.45
C VAL A 144 17.16 3.79 -17.50
N LEU A 145 16.61 2.57 -17.54
CA LEU A 145 17.06 1.46 -16.72
C LEU A 145 18.52 1.07 -17.02
N ALA A 146 18.95 1.14 -18.26
CA ALA A 146 20.33 0.87 -18.65
C ALA A 146 21.33 1.89 -18.06
N GLN A 147 20.90 3.15 -17.82
CA GLN A 147 21.76 4.16 -17.20
C GLN A 147 22.02 3.91 -15.71
N SER A 148 21.17 3.16 -15.02
CA SER A 148 21.26 2.99 -13.55
C SER A 148 22.43 2.11 -13.09
N GLY A 149 22.89 1.20 -13.93
CA GLY A 149 24.11 0.39 -13.77
C GLY A 149 24.08 -0.69 -12.69
N ASP A 150 23.32 -0.52 -11.60
CA ASP A 150 23.33 -1.42 -10.43
C ASP A 150 22.14 -2.40 -10.36
N GLY A 151 21.24 -2.37 -11.33
CA GLY A 151 20.06 -3.24 -11.40
C GLY A 151 18.95 -2.98 -10.37
N ARG A 152 19.15 -2.07 -9.42
CA ARG A 152 18.16 -1.80 -8.36
C ARG A 152 16.86 -1.22 -8.90
N LEU A 153 16.93 -0.24 -9.81
CA LEU A 153 15.73 0.29 -10.46
C LEU A 153 15.01 -0.77 -11.29
N SER A 154 15.74 -1.67 -11.95
CA SER A 154 15.14 -2.79 -12.68
C SER A 154 14.39 -3.75 -11.75
N LEU A 155 14.96 -4.03 -10.58
CA LEU A 155 14.30 -4.83 -9.55
C LEU A 155 13.03 -4.13 -9.02
N LEU A 156 13.11 -2.83 -8.75
CA LEU A 156 11.95 -2.04 -8.31
C LEU A 156 10.83 -2.05 -9.35
N CYS A 157 11.13 -1.77 -10.62
CA CYS A 157 10.14 -1.81 -11.70
C CYS A 157 9.53 -3.21 -11.89
N SER A 158 10.33 -4.27 -11.72
CA SER A 158 9.83 -5.66 -11.79
C SER A 158 8.89 -5.98 -10.62
N ALA A 159 9.26 -5.58 -9.39
CA ALA A 159 8.45 -5.79 -8.21
C ALA A 159 7.14 -4.97 -8.26
N GLU A 160 7.20 -3.72 -8.73
CA GLU A 160 6.02 -2.87 -8.90
C GLU A 160 5.07 -3.44 -9.96
N SER A 161 5.61 -3.94 -11.09
CA SER A 161 4.81 -4.60 -12.12
C SER A 161 4.16 -5.89 -11.62
N ALA A 162 4.86 -6.68 -10.79
CA ALA A 162 4.26 -7.83 -10.12
C ALA A 162 3.14 -7.39 -9.14
N GLY A 163 3.34 -6.27 -8.45
CA GLY A 163 2.31 -5.63 -7.61
C GLY A 163 1.04 -5.31 -8.40
N GLY A 164 1.18 -4.80 -9.63
CA GLY A 164 0.05 -4.57 -10.53
C GLY A 164 -0.75 -5.84 -10.84
N LEU A 165 -0.06 -6.94 -11.14
CA LEU A 165 -0.71 -8.24 -11.36
C LEU A 165 -1.40 -8.75 -10.09
N ILE A 166 -0.72 -8.70 -8.93
CA ILE A 166 -1.25 -9.18 -7.65
C ILE A 166 -2.51 -8.40 -7.25
N ALA A 167 -2.56 -7.10 -7.49
CA ALA A 167 -3.72 -6.27 -7.19
C ALA A 167 -4.97 -6.75 -7.97
N GLU A 168 -4.83 -7.06 -9.25
CA GLU A 168 -5.94 -7.57 -10.07
C GLU A 168 -6.28 -9.03 -9.72
N GLU A 169 -5.30 -9.86 -9.35
CA GLU A 169 -5.53 -11.23 -8.87
C GLU A 169 -6.32 -11.25 -7.55
N MET A 170 -5.93 -10.42 -6.57
CA MET A 170 -6.67 -10.29 -5.32
C MET A 170 -8.08 -9.74 -5.53
N ARG A 171 -8.28 -8.82 -6.50
CA ARG A 171 -9.59 -8.31 -6.87
C ARG A 171 -10.45 -9.40 -7.50
N ALA A 172 -9.89 -10.22 -8.40
CA ALA A 172 -10.60 -11.31 -9.05
C ALA A 172 -10.98 -12.43 -8.06
N ALA A 173 -10.04 -12.84 -7.20
CA ALA A 173 -10.28 -13.84 -6.17
C ALA A 173 -11.24 -13.35 -5.09
N GLY A 174 -11.07 -12.11 -4.63
CA GLY A 174 -11.75 -11.55 -3.47
C GLY A 174 -11.28 -12.14 -2.13
N LEU A 175 -11.44 -11.37 -1.08
CA LEU A 175 -11.21 -11.84 0.29
C LEU A 175 -12.45 -12.63 0.75
N PRO A 176 -12.31 -13.88 1.21
CA PRO A 176 -13.44 -14.65 1.75
C PRO A 176 -14.13 -13.90 2.89
N TRP A 177 -15.44 -13.77 2.81
CA TRP A 177 -16.22 -12.93 3.70
C TRP A 177 -17.55 -13.56 4.07
N ASN A 178 -17.80 -13.72 5.35
CA ASN A 178 -19.06 -14.25 5.85
C ASN A 178 -20.02 -13.08 6.18
N GLU A 179 -20.99 -12.85 5.30
CA GLU A 179 -21.98 -11.76 5.46
C GLU A 179 -22.81 -11.91 6.74
N ARG A 180 -23.18 -13.12 7.13
CA ARG A 180 -23.98 -13.36 8.34
C ARG A 180 -23.22 -12.92 9.58
N VAL A 181 -21.97 -13.33 9.71
CA VAL A 181 -21.11 -12.93 10.84
C VAL A 181 -20.92 -11.41 10.87
N HIS A 182 -20.75 -10.77 9.72
CA HIS A 182 -20.65 -9.31 9.67
C HIS A 182 -21.93 -8.63 10.17
N ARG A 183 -23.10 -9.09 9.74
CA ARG A 183 -24.39 -8.56 10.21
C ARG A 183 -24.56 -8.74 11.71
N GLU A 184 -24.22 -9.92 12.25
CA GLU A 184 -24.23 -10.19 13.67
C GLU A 184 -23.33 -9.23 14.46
N ILE A 185 -22.11 -8.93 13.96
CA ILE A 185 -21.19 -7.95 14.55
C ILE A 185 -21.79 -6.55 14.54
N LEU A 186 -22.41 -6.13 13.41
CA LEU A 186 -23.04 -4.82 13.33
C LEU A 186 -24.20 -4.70 14.32
N GLU A 187 -25.08 -5.69 14.39
CA GLU A 187 -26.23 -5.71 15.31
C GLU A 187 -25.77 -5.73 16.77
N ALA A 188 -24.78 -6.55 17.11
CA ALA A 188 -24.20 -6.59 18.43
C ALA A 188 -23.52 -5.29 18.85
N THR A 189 -22.94 -4.54 17.89
CA THR A 189 -22.16 -3.32 18.17
C THR A 189 -23.00 -2.06 18.08
N LEU A 190 -23.78 -1.92 17.02
CA LEU A 190 -24.58 -0.71 16.72
C LEU A 190 -26.00 -0.78 17.29
N GLY A 191 -26.50 -1.98 17.61
CA GLY A 191 -27.90 -2.22 17.96
C GLY A 191 -28.76 -2.49 16.72
N ILE A 192 -30.08 -2.43 16.91
CA ILE A 192 -31.06 -2.76 15.88
C ILE A 192 -30.93 -1.80 14.69
N ARG A 193 -30.87 -2.38 13.48
CA ARG A 193 -30.87 -1.61 12.23
C ARG A 193 -32.20 -0.89 12.04
N PRO A 194 -32.22 0.42 11.79
CA PRO A 194 -33.45 1.14 11.52
C PRO A 194 -34.06 0.74 10.16
N VAL A 195 -35.40 0.56 10.13
CA VAL A 195 -36.14 0.11 8.91
C VAL A 195 -36.22 1.22 7.86
N ALA A 196 -36.42 2.47 8.30
CA ALA A 196 -36.70 3.62 7.42
C ALA A 196 -35.57 4.66 7.38
N GLY A 197 -34.32 4.26 7.60
CA GLY A 197 -33.23 5.19 7.76
C GLY A 197 -33.13 5.75 9.19
N GLY A 198 -32.05 6.48 9.49
CA GLY A 198 -31.77 6.98 10.83
C GLY A 198 -30.59 6.26 11.50
N LEU A 199 -30.41 6.52 12.79
CA LEU A 199 -29.32 5.93 13.56
C LEU A 199 -29.74 4.59 14.20
N PRO A 200 -28.83 3.61 14.28
CA PRO A 200 -29.04 2.38 15.06
C PRO A 200 -29.31 2.67 16.55
N SER A 201 -30.00 1.76 17.24
CA SER A 201 -30.54 2.02 18.59
C SER A 201 -29.48 2.46 19.61
N ARG A 202 -28.32 1.82 19.65
CA ARG A 202 -27.21 2.23 20.56
C ARG A 202 -26.64 3.60 20.24
N MET A 203 -26.64 3.99 18.97
CA MET A 203 -26.21 5.35 18.59
C MET A 203 -27.22 6.39 18.98
N VAL A 204 -28.54 6.08 18.93
CA VAL A 204 -29.61 6.96 19.45
C VAL A 204 -29.39 7.18 20.94
N GLU A 205 -29.25 6.14 21.74
CA GLU A 205 -29.01 6.20 23.20
C GLU A 205 -27.80 7.06 23.55
N LEU A 206 -26.66 6.85 22.87
CA LEU A 206 -25.44 7.64 23.08
C LEU A 206 -25.63 9.10 22.66
N ALA A 207 -26.33 9.33 21.55
CA ALA A 207 -26.60 10.69 21.07
C ALA A 207 -27.50 11.46 22.06
N GLU A 208 -28.53 10.83 22.61
CA GLU A 208 -29.37 11.41 23.66
C GLU A 208 -28.61 11.72 24.93
N THR A 209 -27.72 10.79 25.36
CA THR A 209 -26.85 11.00 26.51
C THR A 209 -25.95 12.22 26.31
N VAL A 210 -25.27 12.32 25.15
CA VAL A 210 -24.38 13.46 24.83
C VAL A 210 -25.18 14.77 24.77
N ARG A 211 -26.34 14.77 24.11
CA ARG A 211 -27.22 15.94 24.02
C ARG A 211 -27.74 16.40 25.39
N GLY A 212 -28.09 15.44 26.24
CA GLY A 212 -28.53 15.73 27.62
C GLY A 212 -27.45 16.38 28.44
N ILE A 213 -26.20 15.86 28.39
CA ILE A 213 -25.05 16.44 29.10
C ILE A 213 -24.71 17.84 28.58
N LEU A 214 -24.78 18.06 27.28
CA LEU A 214 -24.46 19.36 26.66
C LEU A 214 -25.63 20.36 26.69
N GLY A 215 -26.82 19.93 27.14
CA GLY A 215 -28.00 20.79 27.22
C GLY A 215 -28.52 21.26 25.86
N ASP A 216 -28.28 20.49 24.77
CA ASP A 216 -28.66 20.85 23.40
C ASP A 216 -29.37 19.66 22.71
N PRO A 217 -30.70 19.51 22.88
CA PRO A 217 -31.45 18.38 22.30
C PRO A 217 -31.39 18.30 20.76
N GLY A 218 -31.16 19.43 20.08
CA GLY A 218 -31.10 19.53 18.62
C GLY A 218 -29.67 19.37 18.05
N LEU A 219 -28.68 19.06 18.89
CA LEU A 219 -27.28 18.98 18.45
C LEU A 219 -27.05 17.83 17.47
N HIS A 220 -26.50 18.15 16.30
CA HIS A 220 -26.03 17.18 15.34
C HIS A 220 -24.57 16.80 15.66
N LEU A 221 -24.36 15.62 16.22
CA LEU A 221 -23.05 15.14 16.69
C LEU A 221 -22.02 14.92 15.56
N ASP A 222 -22.48 14.66 14.34
CA ASP A 222 -21.62 14.49 13.16
C ASP A 222 -21.22 15.83 12.52
N SER A 223 -21.80 16.95 12.98
CA SER A 223 -21.38 18.29 12.56
C SER A 223 -20.25 18.81 13.46
N GLN A 224 -18.98 18.63 13.05
CA GLN A 224 -17.83 19.04 13.84
C GLN A 224 -17.90 20.51 14.31
N PRO A 225 -18.26 21.52 13.47
CA PRO A 225 -18.35 22.89 13.95
C PRO A 225 -19.43 23.13 15.02
N LYS A 226 -20.58 22.43 14.91
CA LYS A 226 -21.66 22.54 15.92
C LYS A 226 -21.25 21.85 17.21
N LEU A 227 -20.63 20.67 17.10
CA LEU A 227 -20.18 19.90 18.24
C LEU A 227 -19.09 20.64 19.03
N LEU A 228 -18.07 21.22 18.35
CA LEU A 228 -17.04 22.03 19.01
C LEU A 228 -17.62 23.20 19.78
N ARG A 229 -18.57 23.94 19.20
CA ARG A 229 -19.24 25.04 19.90
C ARG A 229 -20.02 24.59 21.14
N ALA A 230 -20.65 23.42 21.08
CA ALA A 230 -21.38 22.87 22.23
C ALA A 230 -20.39 22.42 23.34
N LEU A 231 -19.28 21.80 22.98
CA LEU A 231 -18.20 21.41 23.91
C LEU A 231 -17.60 22.64 24.61
N HIS A 232 -17.28 23.71 23.86
CA HIS A 232 -16.77 24.96 24.43
C HIS A 232 -17.75 25.59 25.43
N ARG A 233 -19.06 25.61 25.11
CA ARG A 233 -20.10 26.10 26.04
C ARG A 233 -20.16 25.27 27.34
N ALA A 234 -19.86 23.98 27.25
CA ALA A 234 -19.80 23.08 28.40
C ALA A 234 -18.44 23.11 29.14
N GLY A 235 -17.52 24.01 28.75
CA GLY A 235 -16.20 24.15 29.39
C GLY A 235 -15.12 23.19 28.87
N VAL A 236 -15.40 22.41 27.82
CA VAL A 236 -14.43 21.53 27.16
C VAL A 236 -13.80 22.28 25.99
N HIS A 237 -12.66 22.92 26.24
CA HIS A 237 -11.96 23.75 25.26
C HIS A 237 -10.97 22.91 24.45
N VAL A 238 -11.41 22.45 23.28
CA VAL A 238 -10.65 21.63 22.34
C VAL A 238 -10.65 22.26 20.96
N GLU A 239 -9.56 22.10 20.20
CA GLU A 239 -9.46 22.58 18.81
C GLU A 239 -10.07 21.56 17.83
N SER A 240 -10.04 20.29 18.20
CA SER A 240 -10.61 19.20 17.42
C SER A 240 -11.39 18.21 18.29
N THR A 241 -12.20 17.39 17.66
CA THR A 241 -12.88 16.28 18.35
C THR A 241 -12.09 14.96 18.23
N SER A 242 -10.76 15.04 18.14
CA SER A 242 -9.89 13.87 18.11
C SER A 242 -9.90 13.13 19.45
N ARG A 243 -9.73 11.80 19.38
CA ARG A 243 -9.75 10.97 20.60
C ARG A 243 -8.72 11.41 21.64
N TRP A 244 -7.51 11.71 21.19
CA TRP A 244 -6.41 12.03 22.10
C TRP A 244 -6.63 13.36 22.81
N GLU A 245 -7.22 14.35 22.13
CA GLU A 245 -7.49 15.68 22.67
C GLU A 245 -8.68 15.63 23.64
N LEU A 246 -9.79 15.00 23.25
CA LEU A 246 -10.92 14.79 24.14
C LEU A 246 -10.56 14.01 25.40
N ALA A 247 -9.71 12.99 25.30
CA ALA A 247 -9.31 12.15 26.42
C ALA A 247 -8.42 12.87 27.46
N GLN A 248 -7.96 14.10 27.18
CA GLN A 248 -7.23 14.94 28.15
C GLN A 248 -8.16 15.71 29.08
N HIS A 249 -9.47 15.71 28.83
CA HIS A 249 -10.46 16.42 29.62
C HIS A 249 -11.25 15.47 30.51
N ASP A 250 -11.31 15.80 31.80
CA ASP A 250 -12.16 15.11 32.78
C ASP A 250 -13.56 15.73 32.78
N HIS A 251 -14.39 15.36 31.79
CA HIS A 251 -15.75 15.85 31.65
C HIS A 251 -16.70 14.69 31.29
N PRO A 252 -17.91 14.62 31.88
CA PRO A 252 -18.86 13.51 31.67
C PRO A 252 -19.25 13.25 30.22
N VAL A 253 -19.14 14.24 29.33
CA VAL A 253 -19.44 14.09 27.90
C VAL A 253 -18.38 13.27 27.14
N VAL A 254 -17.15 13.19 27.63
CA VAL A 254 -16.01 12.64 26.86
C VAL A 254 -16.22 11.18 26.52
N GLU A 255 -16.53 10.36 27.50
CA GLU A 255 -16.70 8.91 27.29
C GLU A 255 -17.86 8.59 26.33
N PRO A 256 -19.11 9.06 26.53
CA PRO A 256 -20.21 8.76 25.61
C PRO A 256 -19.99 9.36 24.21
N LEU A 257 -19.33 10.51 24.09
CA LEU A 257 -19.01 11.11 22.81
C LEU A 257 -17.98 10.27 22.04
N LEU A 258 -16.92 9.79 22.70
CA LEU A 258 -15.93 8.92 22.09
C LEU A 258 -16.55 7.57 21.66
N ALA A 259 -17.45 7.03 22.49
CA ALA A 259 -18.23 5.83 22.13
C ALA A 259 -19.11 6.08 20.91
N TYR A 260 -19.88 7.17 20.87
CA TYR A 260 -20.68 7.55 19.70
C TYR A 260 -19.83 7.66 18.43
N LYS A 261 -18.72 8.38 18.48
CA LYS A 261 -17.81 8.57 17.33
C LYS A 261 -17.21 7.25 16.82
N LYS A 262 -16.91 6.32 17.72
CA LYS A 262 -16.46 4.97 17.34
C LYS A 262 -17.54 4.21 16.57
N LEU A 263 -18.81 4.27 17.01
CA LEU A 263 -19.93 3.63 16.33
C LEU A 263 -20.25 4.34 15.01
N SER A 264 -20.24 5.67 14.97
CA SER A 264 -20.46 6.46 13.74
C SER A 264 -19.43 6.12 12.66
N ARG A 265 -18.16 5.97 13.05
CA ARG A 265 -17.11 5.52 12.14
C ARG A 265 -17.34 4.10 11.61
N LEU A 266 -17.75 3.17 12.46
CA LEU A 266 -18.06 1.81 12.02
C LEU A 266 -19.24 1.80 11.05
N LEU A 267 -20.32 2.52 11.39
CA LEU A 267 -21.51 2.60 10.55
C LEU A 267 -21.22 3.20 9.17
N SER A 268 -20.47 4.30 9.13
CA SER A 268 -20.17 5.00 7.87
C SER A 268 -19.15 4.26 7.00
N ALA A 269 -18.12 3.66 7.61
CA ALA A 269 -17.03 3.04 6.88
C ALA A 269 -17.27 1.57 6.53
N ASN A 270 -18.00 0.83 7.38
CA ASN A 270 -18.18 -0.62 7.22
C ASN A 270 -19.58 -1.10 7.68
N GLY A 271 -20.58 -0.23 7.64
CA GLY A 271 -21.95 -0.58 8.02
C GLY A 271 -22.70 -1.39 6.94
N TRP A 272 -24.01 -1.49 7.07
CA TRP A 272 -24.85 -2.29 6.16
C TRP A 272 -24.81 -1.82 4.71
N ALA A 273 -24.65 -0.50 4.46
CA ALA A 273 -24.48 0.02 3.10
C ALA A 273 -23.19 -0.50 2.47
N TRP A 274 -22.07 -0.41 3.20
CA TRP A 274 -20.79 -0.95 2.77
C TRP A 274 -20.89 -2.45 2.47
N LEU A 275 -21.52 -3.23 3.35
CA LEU A 275 -21.71 -4.67 3.17
C LEU A 275 -22.45 -4.98 1.86
N SER A 276 -23.53 -4.26 1.58
CA SER A 276 -24.32 -4.46 0.36
C SER A 276 -23.60 -4.02 -0.92
N GLU A 277 -22.69 -3.05 -0.83
CA GLU A 277 -21.95 -2.51 -1.97
C GLU A 277 -20.71 -3.35 -2.32
N TRP A 278 -19.94 -3.74 -1.30
CA TRP A 278 -18.59 -4.29 -1.49
C TRP A 278 -18.48 -5.79 -1.29
N VAL A 279 -19.47 -6.45 -0.71
CA VAL A 279 -19.47 -7.90 -0.53
C VAL A 279 -20.50 -8.52 -1.45
N ARG A 280 -20.05 -9.42 -2.33
CA ARG A 280 -20.89 -10.19 -3.24
C ARG A 280 -20.35 -11.60 -3.34
N ASP A 281 -21.25 -12.59 -3.36
CA ASP A 281 -20.89 -14.01 -3.45
C ASP A 281 -19.88 -14.42 -2.36
N ASP A 282 -20.10 -13.98 -1.12
CA ASP A 282 -19.22 -14.20 0.02
C ASP A 282 -17.76 -13.76 -0.22
N ARG A 283 -17.57 -12.70 -1.01
CA ARG A 283 -16.26 -12.11 -1.30
C ARG A 283 -16.28 -10.59 -1.18
N PHE A 284 -15.34 -10.06 -0.43
CA PHE A 284 -14.98 -8.65 -0.44
C PHE A 284 -13.92 -8.39 -1.52
N ARG A 285 -14.22 -7.52 -2.49
CA ARG A 285 -13.35 -7.21 -3.63
C ARG A 285 -12.91 -5.74 -3.63
N PRO A 286 -11.93 -5.38 -2.80
CA PRO A 286 -11.42 -4.01 -2.78
C PRO A 286 -10.63 -3.67 -4.05
N VAL A 287 -10.53 -2.37 -4.34
CA VAL A 287 -9.68 -1.87 -5.42
C VAL A 287 -8.37 -1.38 -4.83
N TYR A 288 -7.30 -2.13 -5.08
CA TYR A 288 -5.95 -1.74 -4.70
C TYR A 288 -5.28 -0.85 -5.75
N ILE A 289 -4.42 0.03 -5.28
CA ILE A 289 -3.60 0.92 -6.12
C ILE A 289 -2.14 0.72 -5.72
N PRO A 290 -1.39 -0.20 -6.37
CA PRO A 290 0.04 -0.37 -6.13
C PRO A 290 0.79 0.94 -6.31
N GLY A 291 1.70 1.29 -5.40
CA GLY A 291 2.42 2.56 -5.44
C GLY A 291 1.51 3.81 -5.40
N GLY A 292 0.29 3.70 -4.86
CA GLY A 292 -0.67 4.80 -4.78
C GLY A 292 -0.29 5.90 -3.80
N VAL A 293 0.67 5.65 -2.92
CA VAL A 293 1.28 6.64 -2.03
C VAL A 293 2.67 6.98 -2.54
N VAL A 294 3.09 8.23 -2.38
CA VAL A 294 4.39 8.72 -2.89
C VAL A 294 5.60 7.90 -2.42
N THR A 295 5.51 7.26 -1.25
CA THR A 295 6.54 6.34 -0.72
C THR A 295 6.53 4.96 -1.39
N GLY A 296 5.58 4.67 -2.29
CA GLY A 296 5.42 3.37 -2.91
C GLY A 296 4.51 2.40 -2.16
N ARG A 297 3.98 2.79 -1.01
CA ARG A 297 2.92 2.01 -0.35
C ARG A 297 1.67 1.95 -1.22
N TRP A 298 0.91 0.89 -1.08
CA TRP A 298 -0.36 0.76 -1.76
C TRP A 298 -1.41 1.69 -1.15
N ALA A 299 -2.29 2.18 -2.00
CA ALA A 299 -3.54 2.84 -1.62
C ALA A 299 -4.74 1.93 -1.96
N SER A 300 -5.93 2.33 -1.58
CA SER A 300 -7.18 1.70 -2.03
C SER A 300 -8.16 2.78 -2.47
N ALA A 301 -8.80 2.56 -3.62
CA ALA A 301 -9.79 3.49 -4.19
C ALA A 301 -11.22 3.10 -3.86
N GLY A 302 -11.46 1.93 -3.28
CA GLY A 302 -12.81 1.47 -2.96
C GLY A 302 -12.80 0.41 -1.86
N GLY A 303 -13.91 0.29 -1.15
CA GLY A 303 -14.11 -0.67 -0.07
C GLY A 303 -13.29 -0.43 1.19
N GLY A 304 -12.36 0.54 1.19
CA GLY A 304 -11.56 0.88 2.38
C GLY A 304 -10.68 -0.25 2.91
N ALA A 305 -10.13 -1.12 2.04
CA ALA A 305 -9.32 -2.29 2.43
C ALA A 305 -8.25 -1.97 3.47
N LEU A 306 -7.52 -0.86 3.27
CA LEU A 306 -6.44 -0.44 4.17
C LEU A 306 -6.91 0.12 5.52
N GLN A 307 -8.22 0.18 5.76
CA GLN A 307 -8.83 0.67 7.00
C GLN A 307 -9.77 -0.35 7.63
N LEU A 308 -9.72 -1.62 7.21
CA LEU A 308 -10.58 -2.67 7.73
C LEU A 308 -10.40 -2.81 9.25
N PRO A 309 -11.44 -2.55 10.07
CA PRO A 309 -11.31 -2.57 11.51
C PRO A 309 -11.16 -4.01 12.04
N ARG A 310 -10.36 -4.15 13.09
CA ARG A 310 -10.13 -5.46 13.74
C ARG A 310 -11.43 -6.15 14.18
N SER A 311 -12.44 -5.38 14.56
CA SER A 311 -13.74 -5.91 14.98
C SER A 311 -14.49 -6.67 13.88
N LEU A 312 -14.15 -6.46 12.61
CA LEU A 312 -14.75 -7.17 11.47
C LEU A 312 -13.93 -8.37 10.99
N ARG A 313 -12.74 -8.59 11.53
CA ARG A 313 -11.90 -9.75 11.17
C ARG A 313 -12.57 -11.11 11.38
N PRO A 314 -13.46 -11.31 12.37
CA PRO A 314 -14.21 -12.56 12.48
C PRO A 314 -15.09 -12.88 11.27
N ALA A 315 -15.47 -11.86 10.46
CA ALA A 315 -16.23 -12.05 9.22
C ALA A 315 -15.35 -12.53 8.06
N VAL A 316 -14.02 -12.35 8.13
CA VAL A 316 -13.08 -12.90 7.14
C VAL A 316 -12.89 -14.38 7.45
N ARG A 317 -13.55 -15.26 6.70
CA ARG A 317 -13.56 -16.71 6.92
C ARG A 317 -13.26 -17.47 5.64
N ALA A 318 -12.41 -18.48 5.76
CA ALA A 318 -12.14 -19.41 4.67
C ALA A 318 -13.40 -20.18 4.26
N ASP A 319 -13.44 -20.64 3.02
CA ASP A 319 -14.44 -21.59 2.53
C ASP A 319 -14.27 -22.97 3.21
N ASP A 320 -15.25 -23.84 3.02
CA ASP A 320 -15.17 -25.23 3.51
C ASP A 320 -13.97 -25.95 2.87
N ASP A 321 -13.24 -26.73 3.65
CA ASP A 321 -11.99 -27.40 3.28
C ASP A 321 -10.82 -26.47 2.90
N TRP A 322 -10.97 -25.17 3.18
CA TRP A 322 -9.93 -24.16 3.01
C TRP A 322 -9.58 -23.51 4.35
N MET A 323 -8.41 -22.87 4.39
CA MET A 323 -7.90 -22.15 5.56
C MET A 323 -7.34 -20.80 5.16
N LEU A 324 -7.22 -19.90 6.13
CA LEU A 324 -6.47 -18.66 6.00
C LEU A 324 -5.07 -18.84 6.57
N VAL A 325 -4.06 -18.48 5.79
CA VAL A 325 -2.70 -18.26 6.28
C VAL A 325 -2.52 -16.75 6.41
N VAL A 326 -2.43 -16.28 7.65
CA VAL A 326 -2.28 -14.85 7.98
C VAL A 326 -0.87 -14.63 8.49
N ALA A 327 -0.14 -13.70 7.87
CA ALA A 327 1.21 -13.35 8.28
C ALA A 327 1.36 -11.83 8.40
N ASP A 328 1.89 -11.38 9.53
CA ASP A 328 2.14 -9.99 9.87
C ASP A 328 3.65 -9.80 10.13
N VAL A 329 4.26 -8.79 9.52
CA VAL A 329 5.69 -8.55 9.66
C VAL A 329 5.98 -7.73 10.92
N ALA A 330 6.75 -8.31 11.82
CA ALA A 330 7.08 -7.65 13.09
C ALA A 330 8.09 -6.50 12.88
N GLN A 331 7.67 -5.26 13.18
CA GLN A 331 8.51 -4.05 13.18
C GLN A 331 9.29 -3.86 11.87
N LEU A 332 8.62 -3.94 10.72
CA LEU A 332 9.25 -3.90 9.40
C LEU A 332 10.12 -2.65 9.20
N GLU A 333 9.56 -1.44 9.39
CA GLU A 333 10.27 -0.18 9.13
C GLU A 333 11.57 -0.01 9.96
N PRO A 334 11.59 -0.26 11.29
CA PRO A 334 12.83 -0.19 12.05
C PRO A 334 13.90 -1.21 11.63
N ARG A 335 13.48 -2.40 11.18
CA ARG A 335 14.39 -3.42 10.66
C ARG A 335 14.99 -2.99 9.32
N MET A 336 14.18 -2.39 8.44
CA MET A 336 14.68 -1.79 7.20
C MET A 336 15.67 -0.66 7.50
N LEU A 337 15.38 0.19 8.47
CA LEU A 337 16.31 1.25 8.91
C LEU A 337 17.67 0.67 9.35
N ALA A 338 17.67 -0.38 10.17
CA ALA A 338 18.90 -1.04 10.61
C ALA A 338 19.73 -1.58 9.44
N ALA A 339 19.07 -2.22 8.47
CA ALA A 339 19.70 -2.80 7.29
C ALA A 339 20.24 -1.74 6.32
N MET A 340 19.46 -0.73 6.00
CA MET A 340 19.85 0.40 5.14
C MET A 340 21.08 1.14 5.68
N ALA A 341 21.12 1.35 6.99
CA ALA A 341 22.21 2.04 7.66
C ALA A 341 23.45 1.16 7.89
N GLY A 342 23.36 -0.15 7.67
CA GLY A 342 24.39 -1.09 8.08
C GLY A 342 24.68 -1.04 9.59
N ASP A 343 23.63 -0.74 10.41
CA ASP A 343 23.78 -0.62 11.86
C ASP A 343 23.73 -2.00 12.52
N ALA A 344 24.91 -2.60 12.69
CA ALA A 344 25.05 -3.93 13.28
C ALA A 344 24.56 -4.00 14.74
N ALA A 345 24.57 -2.88 15.48
CA ALA A 345 24.07 -2.85 16.87
C ALA A 345 22.55 -2.96 16.88
N MET A 346 21.86 -2.20 16.00
CA MET A 346 20.42 -2.26 15.87
C MET A 346 19.96 -3.60 15.29
N ALA A 347 20.72 -4.17 14.33
CA ALA A 347 20.43 -5.50 13.79
C ALA A 347 20.57 -6.59 14.86
N ARG A 348 21.57 -6.52 15.75
CA ARG A 348 21.68 -7.45 16.89
C ARG A 348 20.51 -7.32 17.88
N ALA A 349 20.06 -6.11 18.17
CA ALA A 349 18.88 -5.89 19.01
C ALA A 349 17.61 -6.52 18.41
N ALA A 350 17.55 -6.64 17.07
CA ALA A 350 16.40 -7.19 16.34
C ALA A 350 16.42 -8.72 16.20
N ARG A 351 17.58 -9.38 16.39
CA ARG A 351 17.78 -10.78 15.99
C ARG A 351 17.00 -11.76 16.86
N GLY A 352 16.12 -12.57 16.24
CA GLY A 352 15.35 -13.63 16.87
C GLY A 352 14.33 -13.16 17.91
N ARG A 353 14.00 -11.86 17.97
CA ARG A 353 13.14 -11.29 19.01
C ARG A 353 12.45 -9.98 18.60
N ASP A 354 11.62 -9.48 19.49
CA ASP A 354 11.05 -8.13 19.39
C ASP A 354 12.17 -7.07 19.46
N LEU A 355 12.27 -6.26 18.41
CA LEU A 355 13.32 -5.23 18.30
C LEU A 355 13.23 -4.19 19.43
N TYR A 356 12.02 -3.84 19.87
CA TYR A 356 11.85 -2.86 20.94
C TYR A 356 12.34 -3.41 22.29
N GLU A 357 12.14 -4.70 22.56
CA GLU A 357 12.71 -5.35 23.75
C GLU A 357 14.24 -5.40 23.66
N GLY A 358 14.80 -5.71 22.51
CA GLY A 358 16.24 -5.66 22.29
C GLY A 358 16.84 -4.26 22.45
N ILE A 359 16.08 -3.20 22.15
CA ILE A 359 16.49 -1.82 22.40
C ILE A 359 16.48 -1.51 23.91
N VAL A 360 15.52 -2.03 24.68
CA VAL A 360 15.50 -1.92 26.15
C VAL A 360 16.74 -2.60 26.74
N GLU A 361 17.05 -3.82 26.33
CA GLU A 361 18.23 -4.55 26.81
C GLU A 361 19.56 -3.86 26.47
N SER A 362 19.62 -3.08 25.40
CA SER A 362 20.80 -2.28 25.07
C SER A 362 21.02 -1.09 26.05
N GLY A 363 20.09 -0.84 26.96
CA GLY A 363 20.13 0.27 27.93
C GLY A 363 19.80 1.64 27.34
N ALA A 364 19.36 1.72 26.09
CA ALA A 364 18.98 2.99 25.46
C ALA A 364 17.73 3.60 26.08
N VAL A 365 16.78 2.78 26.49
CA VAL A 365 15.50 3.16 27.12
C VAL A 365 15.11 2.11 28.16
N SER A 366 14.10 2.42 28.99
CA SER A 366 13.73 1.58 30.14
C SER A 366 12.57 0.61 29.84
N THR A 367 11.71 0.94 28.90
CA THR A 367 10.52 0.13 28.59
C THR A 367 10.35 -0.08 27.09
N ARG A 368 9.67 -1.18 26.72
CA ARG A 368 9.29 -1.47 25.33
C ARG A 368 8.48 -0.33 24.69
N GLN A 369 7.61 0.31 25.44
CA GLN A 369 6.81 1.43 24.97
C GLN A 369 7.69 2.67 24.69
N GLU A 370 8.65 2.98 25.56
CA GLU A 370 9.64 4.03 25.32
C GLU A 370 10.47 3.71 24.07
N ALA A 371 10.91 2.45 23.88
CA ALA A 371 11.64 2.02 22.68
C ALA A 371 10.82 2.30 21.42
N LYS A 372 9.54 1.92 21.42
CA LYS A 372 8.62 2.17 20.32
C LYS A 372 8.48 3.68 20.03
N TYR A 373 8.23 4.50 21.04
CA TYR A 373 8.09 5.96 20.86
C TYR A 373 9.39 6.61 20.38
N ALA A 374 10.53 6.17 20.91
CA ALA A 374 11.82 6.71 20.52
C ALA A 374 12.17 6.38 19.05
N VAL A 375 11.98 5.13 18.63
CA VAL A 375 12.27 4.71 17.25
C VAL A 375 11.31 5.36 16.26
N LEU A 376 10.00 5.33 16.54
CA LEU A 376 9.02 6.02 15.70
C LEU A 376 9.27 7.53 15.69
N GLY A 377 9.59 8.13 16.85
CA GLY A 377 9.97 9.54 16.95
C GLY A 377 11.18 9.88 16.09
N ALA A 378 12.19 9.02 16.06
CA ALA A 378 13.36 9.19 15.22
C ALA A 378 13.02 9.09 13.71
N MET A 379 12.22 8.13 13.32
CA MET A 379 11.82 7.92 11.90
C MET A 379 10.85 9.00 11.40
N TYR A 380 9.93 9.47 12.24
CA TYR A 380 8.92 10.47 11.88
C TYR A 380 9.24 11.91 12.29
N GLY A 381 10.42 12.13 12.90
CA GLY A 381 10.92 13.46 13.23
C GLY A 381 10.18 14.14 14.39
N ALA A 382 9.83 13.38 15.44
CA ALA A 382 9.27 13.95 16.64
C ALA A 382 10.32 14.83 17.38
N THR A 383 10.01 16.11 17.58
CA THR A 383 10.87 17.07 18.30
C THR A 383 10.36 17.35 19.71
N THR A 384 9.15 16.94 20.04
CA THR A 384 8.46 17.17 21.33
C THR A 384 7.91 15.86 21.87
N GLY A 385 7.45 15.87 23.12
CA GLY A 385 6.90 14.71 23.80
C GLY A 385 7.95 13.65 24.17
N GLU A 386 7.49 12.45 24.53
CA GLU A 386 8.37 11.35 24.95
C GLU A 386 9.33 10.91 23.83
N GLY A 387 8.83 10.81 22.60
CA GLY A 387 9.67 10.44 21.45
C GLY A 387 10.85 11.39 21.29
N GLY A 388 10.61 12.71 21.30
CA GLY A 388 11.66 13.71 21.12
C GLY A 388 12.74 13.68 22.23
N ARG A 389 12.35 13.40 23.49
CA ARG A 389 13.29 13.29 24.62
C ARG A 389 14.21 12.07 24.55
N LEU A 390 13.75 10.99 23.93
CA LEU A 390 14.44 9.70 23.89
C LEU A 390 15.37 9.55 22.69
N VAL A 391 15.13 10.28 21.59
CA VAL A 391 15.94 10.22 20.36
C VAL A 391 17.44 10.46 20.62
N PRO A 392 17.89 11.40 21.48
CA PRO A 392 19.33 11.56 21.76
C PRO A 392 20.00 10.32 22.37
N ARG A 393 19.27 9.48 23.10
CA ARG A 393 19.78 8.23 23.65
C ARG A 393 19.97 7.20 22.53
N LEU A 394 19.01 7.09 21.60
CA LEU A 394 19.14 6.22 20.42
C LEU A 394 20.35 6.61 19.55
N ARG A 395 20.64 7.92 19.38
CA ARG A 395 21.81 8.39 18.62
C ARG A 395 23.13 7.88 19.20
N LYS A 396 23.23 7.70 20.51
CA LYS A 396 24.44 7.16 21.14
C LYS A 396 24.58 5.67 20.90
N VAL A 397 23.49 4.92 20.92
CA VAL A 397 23.51 3.44 20.82
C VAL A 397 23.47 2.98 19.37
N TYR A 398 22.71 3.68 18.51
CA TYR A 398 22.50 3.33 17.09
C TYR A 398 22.90 4.49 16.16
N PRO A 399 24.18 4.91 16.17
CA PRO A 399 24.60 6.13 15.48
C PRO A 399 24.41 6.08 13.97
N ARG A 400 24.57 4.91 13.33
CA ARG A 400 24.42 4.77 11.87
C ARG A 400 22.97 4.88 11.44
N ALA A 401 22.06 4.20 12.14
CA ALA A 401 20.62 4.28 11.88
C ALA A 401 20.13 5.72 12.04
N MET A 402 20.52 6.40 13.10
CA MET A 402 20.13 7.79 13.35
C MET A 402 20.75 8.76 12.34
N ALA A 403 22.00 8.56 11.93
CA ALA A 403 22.66 9.40 10.93
C ALA A 403 21.94 9.32 9.56
N LEU A 404 21.47 8.14 9.15
CA LEU A 404 20.74 7.97 7.90
C LEU A 404 19.47 8.81 7.85
N VAL A 405 18.64 8.75 8.90
CA VAL A 405 17.39 9.51 8.93
C VAL A 405 17.62 11.00 9.15
N ASP A 406 18.66 11.38 9.88
CA ASP A 406 19.04 12.80 10.07
C ASP A 406 19.59 13.42 8.78
N GLU A 407 20.34 12.64 7.97
CA GLU A 407 20.81 13.07 6.65
C GLU A 407 19.65 13.26 5.68
N ALA A 408 18.73 12.28 5.63
CA ALA A 408 17.52 12.40 4.81
C ALA A 408 16.69 13.64 5.18
N ALA A 409 16.62 13.97 6.49
CA ALA A 409 15.93 15.18 6.95
C ALA A 409 16.64 16.45 6.47
N ARG A 410 17.97 16.56 6.64
CA ARG A 410 18.74 17.72 6.17
C ARG A 410 18.61 17.93 4.68
N THR A 411 18.75 16.84 3.89
CA THR A 411 18.55 16.90 2.45
C THR A 411 17.18 17.51 2.09
N GLY A 412 16.13 17.10 2.80
CA GLY A 412 14.79 17.66 2.60
C GLY A 412 14.67 19.12 3.05
N GLU A 413 15.20 19.46 4.22
CA GLU A 413 15.20 20.84 4.73
C GLU A 413 15.87 21.81 3.76
N ASP A 414 16.90 21.34 3.03
CA ASP A 414 17.61 22.06 1.98
C ASP A 414 16.91 22.02 0.61
N GLY A 415 15.73 21.38 0.51
CA GLY A 415 14.97 21.24 -0.74
C GLY A 415 15.48 20.18 -1.69
N GLY A 416 16.38 19.30 -1.23
CA GLY A 416 16.91 18.18 -1.98
C GLY A 416 15.94 17.02 -2.12
N VAL A 417 16.32 16.05 -2.98
CA VAL A 417 15.59 14.80 -3.21
C VAL A 417 16.31 13.65 -2.52
N VAL A 418 15.55 12.79 -1.87
CA VAL A 418 16.04 11.55 -1.26
C VAL A 418 15.52 10.34 -2.01
N SER A 419 16.21 9.21 -1.90
CA SER A 419 15.78 7.96 -2.56
C SER A 419 15.72 6.81 -1.57
N THR A 420 14.80 5.89 -1.81
CA THR A 420 14.70 4.59 -1.16
C THR A 420 15.87 3.69 -1.54
N TRP A 421 15.93 2.50 -0.98
CA TRP A 421 17.03 1.56 -1.23
C TRP A 421 17.13 1.13 -2.69
N LEU A 422 16.01 0.84 -3.35
CA LEU A 422 15.99 0.45 -4.76
C LEU A 422 15.95 1.64 -5.72
N GLY A 423 15.70 2.87 -5.23
CA GLY A 423 15.85 4.07 -6.03
C GLY A 423 14.56 4.83 -6.37
N ARG A 424 13.43 4.51 -5.73
CA ARG A 424 12.27 5.40 -5.77
C ARG A 424 12.67 6.72 -5.13
N SER A 425 12.43 7.83 -5.82
CA SER A 425 12.84 9.14 -5.33
C SER A 425 11.65 9.95 -4.82
N SER A 426 11.91 10.79 -3.82
CA SER A 426 10.92 11.73 -3.31
C SER A 426 10.58 12.79 -4.38
N PRO A 427 9.39 13.35 -4.37
CA PRO A 427 9.11 14.52 -5.20
C PRO A 427 10.03 15.68 -4.81
N ARG A 428 10.19 16.62 -5.73
CA ARG A 428 10.80 17.91 -5.43
C ARG A 428 9.84 18.76 -4.61
N PRO A 429 10.32 19.68 -3.76
CA PRO A 429 9.46 20.67 -3.12
C PRO A 429 8.65 21.46 -4.15
N SER A 430 7.46 21.92 -3.77
CA SER A 430 6.63 22.73 -4.63
C SER A 430 7.27 24.11 -4.93
N GLU A 431 6.83 24.75 -6.01
CA GLU A 431 7.25 26.14 -6.31
C GLU A 431 6.88 27.11 -5.19
N GLU A 432 5.76 26.89 -4.49
CA GLU A 432 5.37 27.68 -3.33
C GLU A 432 6.40 27.55 -2.20
N TRP A 433 6.86 26.33 -1.92
CA TRP A 433 7.94 26.08 -0.95
C TRP A 433 9.21 26.84 -1.36
N THR A 434 9.63 26.72 -2.61
CA THR A 434 10.84 27.37 -3.12
C THR A 434 10.75 28.89 -3.01
N ARG A 435 9.60 29.47 -3.40
CA ARG A 435 9.34 30.92 -3.27
C ARG A 435 9.41 31.38 -1.81
N LEU A 436 8.82 30.59 -0.87
CA LEU A 436 8.84 30.91 0.54
C LEU A 436 10.27 30.88 1.12
N GLN A 437 11.10 29.89 0.75
CA GLN A 437 12.50 29.82 1.15
C GLN A 437 13.31 31.02 0.60
N SER A 438 13.15 31.35 -0.69
CA SER A 438 13.82 32.50 -1.31
C SER A 438 13.43 33.81 -0.61
N ARG A 439 12.13 34.04 -0.39
CA ARG A 439 11.65 35.25 0.29
C ARG A 439 12.22 35.42 1.68
N ALA A 440 12.41 34.34 2.42
CA ALA A 440 12.98 34.36 3.79
C ALA A 440 14.47 34.76 3.81
N THR A 441 15.16 34.78 2.67
CA THR A 441 16.56 35.22 2.54
C THR A 441 16.70 36.67 2.11
N ASP A 442 15.60 37.36 1.76
CA ASP A 442 15.61 38.76 1.36
C ASP A 442 15.97 39.65 2.57
N ALA A 443 16.64 40.76 2.31
CA ALA A 443 17.08 41.68 3.36
C ALA A 443 15.91 42.33 4.14
N ASP A 444 14.72 42.41 3.50
CA ASP A 444 13.49 42.99 4.05
C ASP A 444 12.51 41.91 4.59
N ALA A 445 12.95 40.64 4.69
CA ALA A 445 12.12 39.57 5.17
C ALA A 445 11.68 39.80 6.63
N SER A 446 10.38 39.69 6.88
CA SER A 446 9.83 39.80 8.22
C SER A 446 10.19 38.57 9.09
N PRO A 447 10.26 38.71 10.44
CA PRO A 447 10.46 37.57 11.34
C PRO A 447 9.40 36.47 11.16
N ALA A 448 8.17 36.83 10.77
CA ALA A 448 7.08 35.89 10.50
C ALA A 448 7.33 35.04 9.24
N GLU A 449 7.82 35.66 8.15
CA GLU A 449 8.20 34.97 6.91
C GLU A 449 9.36 34.00 7.16
N VAL A 450 10.40 34.43 7.88
CA VAL A 450 11.53 33.57 8.25
C VAL A 450 11.08 32.38 9.11
N ALA A 451 10.18 32.62 10.08
CA ALA A 451 9.64 31.56 10.92
C ALA A 451 8.76 30.57 10.12
N ALA A 452 7.97 31.06 9.17
CA ALA A 452 7.15 30.23 8.27
C ALA A 452 8.02 29.37 7.34
N ALA A 453 9.06 29.94 6.74
CA ALA A 453 10.01 29.21 5.89
C ALA A 453 10.71 28.09 6.68
N ARG A 454 11.21 28.40 7.88
CA ARG A 454 11.83 27.39 8.75
C ARG A 454 10.86 26.26 9.16
N ARG A 455 9.58 26.57 9.38
CA ARG A 455 8.57 25.51 9.66
C ARG A 455 8.40 24.62 8.45
N ARG A 456 8.20 25.20 7.25
CA ARG A 456 8.03 24.45 6.00
C ARG A 456 9.27 23.60 5.66
N ALA A 457 10.48 24.10 5.88
CA ALA A 457 11.71 23.34 5.72
C ALA A 457 11.72 22.12 6.66
N ARG A 458 11.46 22.30 7.96
CA ARG A 458 11.37 21.18 8.91
C ARG A 458 10.26 20.20 8.57
N ASP A 459 9.11 20.67 8.06
CA ASP A 459 8.02 19.78 7.61
C ASP A 459 8.47 18.91 6.45
N TRP A 460 9.19 19.50 5.50
CA TRP A 460 9.74 18.78 4.36
C TRP A 460 10.85 17.80 4.79
N GLY A 461 11.71 18.19 5.73
CA GLY A 461 12.69 17.29 6.35
C GLY A 461 12.06 16.12 7.09
N ARG A 462 10.90 16.32 7.76
CA ARG A 462 10.13 15.20 8.34
C ARG A 462 9.59 14.26 7.26
N PHE A 463 9.11 14.81 6.17
CA PHE A 463 8.64 14.02 5.03
C PHE A 463 9.76 13.17 4.42
N THR A 464 10.92 13.76 4.10
CA THR A 464 12.04 13.04 3.47
C THR A 464 12.66 12.00 4.39
N ARG A 465 12.76 12.28 5.70
CA ARG A 465 13.18 11.33 6.74
C ARG A 465 12.30 10.07 6.75
N ASN A 466 10.99 10.25 6.74
CA ASN A 466 10.05 9.15 6.71
C ASN A 466 10.06 8.43 5.37
N PHE A 467 10.20 9.18 4.26
CA PHE A 467 10.16 8.66 2.90
C PHE A 467 11.17 7.54 2.67
N VAL A 468 12.42 7.71 3.09
CA VAL A 468 13.48 6.71 2.82
C VAL A 468 13.20 5.39 3.52
N VAL A 469 12.72 5.41 4.76
CA VAL A 469 12.47 4.19 5.54
C VAL A 469 11.16 3.54 5.12
N GLN A 470 10.08 4.31 5.06
CA GLN A 470 8.77 3.80 4.67
C GLN A 470 8.76 3.26 3.24
N GLY A 471 9.44 3.96 2.33
CA GLY A 471 9.54 3.52 0.95
C GLY A 471 10.37 2.25 0.79
N THR A 472 11.48 2.10 1.51
CA THR A 472 12.26 0.86 1.50
C THR A 472 11.48 -0.30 2.12
N ALA A 473 10.66 -0.05 3.14
CA ALA A 473 9.75 -1.06 3.69
C ALA A 473 8.70 -1.48 2.64
N ALA A 474 8.16 -0.53 1.87
CA ALA A 474 7.25 -0.84 0.78
C ALA A 474 7.92 -1.65 -0.34
N GLU A 475 9.18 -1.36 -0.69
CA GLU A 475 9.98 -2.14 -1.66
C GLU A 475 10.18 -3.58 -1.18
N TRP A 476 10.48 -3.77 0.11
CA TRP A 476 10.58 -5.10 0.70
C TRP A 476 9.24 -5.85 0.60
N SER A 477 8.14 -5.22 0.97
CA SER A 477 6.81 -5.83 0.89
C SER A 477 6.42 -6.20 -0.54
N LEU A 478 6.75 -5.40 -1.54
CA LEU A 478 6.51 -5.71 -2.96
C LEU A 478 7.27 -6.97 -3.40
N ILE A 479 8.54 -7.11 -3.02
CA ILE A 479 9.32 -8.31 -3.35
C ILE A 479 8.76 -9.52 -2.60
N TRP A 480 8.38 -9.36 -1.33
CA TRP A 480 7.75 -10.40 -0.54
C TRP A 480 6.46 -10.91 -1.18
N LEU A 481 5.55 -10.02 -1.58
CA LEU A 481 4.33 -10.37 -2.30
C LEU A 481 4.61 -11.10 -3.63
N ALA A 482 5.58 -10.60 -4.41
CA ALA A 482 5.96 -11.21 -5.68
C ALA A 482 6.52 -12.64 -5.50
N GLU A 483 7.35 -12.86 -4.47
CA GLU A 483 7.91 -14.17 -4.15
C GLU A 483 6.84 -15.13 -3.57
N ILE A 484 5.91 -14.65 -2.73
CA ILE A 484 4.75 -15.44 -2.28
C ILE A 484 3.95 -15.90 -3.50
N ARG A 485 3.54 -14.96 -4.37
CA ARG A 485 2.81 -15.27 -5.60
C ARG A 485 3.53 -16.33 -6.45
N HIS A 486 4.84 -16.17 -6.63
CA HIS A 486 5.65 -17.10 -7.41
C HIS A 486 5.61 -18.52 -6.81
N ARG A 487 5.75 -18.66 -5.49
CA ARG A 487 5.76 -19.95 -4.80
C ARG A 487 4.39 -20.61 -4.75
N LEU A 488 3.32 -19.86 -4.50
CA LEU A 488 1.96 -20.39 -4.50
C LEU A 488 1.57 -20.98 -5.86
N ARG A 489 2.06 -20.42 -6.95
CA ARG A 489 1.83 -20.96 -8.31
C ARG A 489 2.48 -22.32 -8.56
N GLN A 490 3.39 -22.75 -7.71
CA GLN A 490 4.06 -24.07 -7.80
C GLN A 490 3.34 -25.14 -6.99
N LEU A 491 2.39 -24.75 -6.13
CA LEU A 491 1.57 -25.70 -5.41
C LEU A 491 0.57 -26.41 -6.35
N PRO A 492 0.21 -27.65 -6.05
CA PRO A 492 -0.76 -28.39 -6.87
C PRO A 492 -2.14 -27.76 -6.82
N ASP A 493 -3.00 -28.11 -7.77
CA ASP A 493 -4.40 -27.70 -7.73
C ASP A 493 -5.12 -28.41 -6.57
N ALA A 494 -6.06 -27.72 -5.93
CA ALA A 494 -6.87 -28.21 -4.82
C ALA A 494 -7.87 -29.28 -5.29
N ALA A 495 -8.08 -30.29 -4.45
CA ALA A 495 -9.09 -31.32 -4.70
C ALA A 495 -10.52 -30.74 -4.56
N THR A 496 -10.76 -29.92 -3.51
CA THR A 496 -12.04 -29.23 -3.29
C THR A 496 -11.93 -27.78 -3.77
N PRO A 497 -12.76 -27.33 -4.72
CA PRO A 497 -12.70 -25.96 -5.21
C PRO A 497 -13.34 -24.97 -4.24
N ALA A 498 -12.87 -23.70 -4.31
CA ALA A 498 -13.51 -22.53 -3.73
C ALA A 498 -14.11 -21.66 -4.86
N PRO A 499 -15.32 -21.98 -5.37
CA PRO A 499 -15.83 -21.42 -6.65
C PRO A 499 -15.94 -19.90 -6.64
N ALA A 500 -16.24 -19.28 -5.49
CA ALA A 500 -16.36 -17.84 -5.37
C ALA A 500 -15.01 -17.09 -5.55
N SER A 501 -13.87 -17.82 -5.50
CA SER A 501 -12.53 -17.27 -5.80
C SER A 501 -12.23 -17.16 -7.30
N GLY A 502 -13.21 -17.44 -8.18
CA GLY A 502 -13.11 -17.27 -9.63
C GLY A 502 -11.90 -18.00 -10.23
N PRO A 503 -10.94 -17.28 -10.87
CA PRO A 503 -9.79 -17.92 -11.53
C PRO A 503 -8.87 -18.69 -10.57
N PHE A 504 -9.03 -18.51 -9.28
CA PHE A 504 -8.25 -19.18 -8.22
C PHE A 504 -9.05 -20.24 -7.46
N ALA A 505 -10.19 -20.69 -8.00
CA ALA A 505 -11.05 -21.66 -7.34
C ALA A 505 -10.34 -22.97 -6.94
N HIS A 506 -9.27 -23.35 -7.63
CA HIS A 506 -8.49 -24.56 -7.36
C HIS A 506 -7.07 -24.28 -6.84
N ARG A 507 -6.73 -23.02 -6.49
CA ARG A 507 -5.33 -22.66 -6.19
C ARG A 507 -5.22 -21.80 -4.94
N ALA A 508 -4.23 -22.13 -4.11
CA ALA A 508 -3.78 -21.23 -3.06
C ALA A 508 -3.42 -19.86 -3.64
N HIS A 509 -3.90 -18.78 -3.03
CA HIS A 509 -3.71 -17.42 -3.56
C HIS A 509 -3.66 -16.35 -2.47
N LEU A 510 -3.06 -15.21 -2.81
CA LEU A 510 -3.15 -13.99 -2.02
C LEU A 510 -4.58 -13.45 -2.10
N ALA A 511 -5.23 -13.25 -0.95
CA ALA A 511 -6.59 -12.72 -0.87
C ALA A 511 -6.63 -11.29 -0.32
N PHE A 512 -5.63 -10.89 0.49
CA PHE A 512 -5.60 -9.57 1.11
C PHE A 512 -4.19 -9.12 1.45
N PHE A 513 -3.96 -7.80 1.35
CA PHE A 513 -2.73 -7.14 1.76
C PHE A 513 -3.03 -5.83 2.51
N LEU A 514 -2.41 -5.63 3.67
CA LEU A 514 -2.57 -4.43 4.49
C LEU A 514 -1.21 -4.04 5.08
N HIS A 515 -0.53 -3.09 4.45
CA HIS A 515 0.78 -2.55 4.86
C HIS A 515 1.90 -3.58 4.98
N ASP A 516 1.89 -4.37 6.03
CA ASP A 516 2.86 -5.40 6.41
C ASP A 516 2.20 -6.75 6.77
N GLU A 517 0.88 -6.86 6.54
CA GLU A 517 0.10 -8.09 6.74
C GLU A 517 -0.43 -8.64 5.42
N VAL A 518 -0.33 -9.95 5.23
CA VAL A 518 -0.95 -10.69 4.13
C VAL A 518 -1.94 -11.70 4.67
N VAL A 519 -3.00 -11.95 3.89
CA VAL A 519 -3.92 -13.07 4.09
C VAL A 519 -3.93 -13.89 2.81
N LEU A 520 -3.59 -15.16 2.93
CA LEU A 520 -3.72 -16.14 1.87
C LEU A 520 -4.96 -16.99 2.11
N HIS A 521 -5.64 -17.37 1.04
CA HIS A 521 -6.70 -18.37 1.05
C HIS A 521 -6.15 -19.64 0.42
N VAL A 522 -6.12 -20.73 1.19
CA VAL A 522 -5.31 -21.91 0.91
C VAL A 522 -6.11 -23.17 1.16
N PRO A 523 -6.06 -24.20 0.27
CA PRO A 523 -6.63 -25.52 0.56
C PRO A 523 -6.08 -26.08 1.88
N ALA A 524 -6.91 -26.72 2.69
CA ALA A 524 -6.52 -27.17 4.04
C ALA A 524 -5.29 -28.10 4.02
N GLU A 525 -5.18 -28.94 3.00
CA GLU A 525 -4.05 -29.87 2.80
C GLU A 525 -2.73 -29.19 2.39
N GLN A 526 -2.76 -27.90 2.01
CA GLN A 526 -1.60 -27.16 1.54
C GLN A 526 -1.12 -26.07 2.51
N THR A 527 -1.73 -25.97 3.68
CA THR A 527 -1.48 -24.88 4.63
C THR A 527 -0.03 -24.78 5.08
N ASP A 528 0.62 -25.91 5.39
CA ASP A 528 2.02 -25.93 5.82
C ASP A 528 2.97 -25.50 4.68
N ALA A 529 2.72 -25.98 3.47
CA ALA A 529 3.48 -25.60 2.29
C ALA A 529 3.33 -24.10 1.97
N ALA A 530 2.12 -23.56 2.08
CA ALA A 530 1.85 -22.14 1.90
C ALA A 530 2.49 -21.28 3.00
N ALA A 531 2.44 -21.74 4.26
CA ALA A 531 3.08 -21.06 5.37
C ALA A 531 4.61 -21.00 5.20
N GLU A 532 5.23 -22.11 4.74
CA GLU A 532 6.67 -22.12 4.44
C GLU A 532 6.99 -21.24 3.24
N ALA A 533 6.18 -21.24 2.20
CA ALA A 533 6.33 -20.33 1.05
C ALA A 533 6.35 -18.85 1.48
N VAL A 534 5.53 -18.47 2.47
CA VAL A 534 5.49 -17.10 3.02
C VAL A 534 6.80 -16.77 3.77
N ARG A 535 7.34 -17.72 4.57
CA ARG A 535 8.61 -17.53 5.30
C ARG A 535 9.81 -17.44 4.36
N GLU A 536 9.90 -18.36 3.42
CA GLU A 536 10.98 -18.36 2.43
C GLU A 536 10.93 -17.10 1.55
N ALA A 537 9.74 -16.64 1.18
CA ALA A 537 9.57 -15.39 0.43
C ALA A 537 10.11 -14.19 1.21
N ALA A 538 9.92 -14.13 2.53
CA ALA A 538 10.47 -13.07 3.39
C ALA A 538 12.00 -13.12 3.45
N ALA A 539 12.58 -14.32 3.55
CA ALA A 539 14.04 -14.51 3.51
C ALA A 539 14.63 -14.08 2.17
N VAL A 540 13.98 -14.45 1.06
CA VAL A 540 14.41 -14.04 -0.29
C VAL A 540 14.28 -12.52 -0.46
N ALA A 541 13.19 -11.89 -0.05
CA ALA A 541 13.02 -10.44 -0.12
C ALA A 541 14.14 -9.71 0.65
N THR A 542 14.46 -10.18 1.86
CA THR A 542 15.51 -9.61 2.69
C THR A 542 16.89 -9.76 2.04
N THR A 543 17.20 -10.94 1.50
CA THR A 543 18.47 -11.20 0.84
C THR A 543 18.63 -10.41 -0.47
N ARG A 544 17.55 -10.26 -1.25
CA ARG A 544 17.56 -9.46 -2.49
C ARG A 544 17.83 -7.98 -2.23
N LEU A 545 17.33 -7.43 -1.11
CA LEU A 545 17.58 -6.03 -0.77
C LEU A 545 18.95 -5.81 -0.14
N PHE A 546 19.32 -6.63 0.83
CA PHE A 546 20.43 -6.33 1.74
C PHE A 546 21.58 -7.33 1.67
N GLY A 547 21.51 -8.30 0.75
CA GLY A 547 22.57 -9.31 0.58
C GLY A 547 22.78 -10.13 1.85
N SER A 548 24.03 -10.19 2.29
CA SER A 548 24.44 -10.93 3.50
C SER A 548 24.36 -10.12 4.79
N PHE A 549 23.79 -8.91 4.78
CA PHE A 549 23.64 -8.15 6.03
C PHE A 549 22.75 -8.90 7.02
N PRO A 550 23.18 -9.08 8.29
CA PRO A 550 22.56 -10.00 9.23
C PRO A 550 21.31 -9.39 9.90
N ILE A 551 20.27 -9.15 9.12
CA ILE A 551 18.94 -8.74 9.60
C ILE A 551 17.93 -9.85 9.35
N ASP A 552 17.13 -10.18 10.34
CA ASP A 552 15.95 -11.04 10.21
C ASP A 552 14.67 -10.22 10.18
N VAL A 553 13.67 -10.75 9.51
CA VAL A 553 12.34 -10.13 9.39
C VAL A 553 11.32 -11.20 9.82
N PRO A 554 11.08 -11.34 11.15
CA PRO A 554 10.20 -12.36 11.67
C PRO A 554 8.75 -12.06 11.32
N LEU A 555 8.01 -13.14 11.08
CA LEU A 555 6.60 -13.12 10.78
C LEU A 555 5.80 -13.67 11.97
N ASP A 556 4.77 -12.93 12.38
CA ASP A 556 3.68 -13.47 13.20
C ASP A 556 2.70 -14.18 12.25
N LEU A 557 2.91 -15.52 12.11
CA LEU A 557 2.18 -16.34 11.16
C LEU A 557 1.25 -17.29 11.88
N ARG A 558 0.01 -17.35 11.42
CA ARG A 558 -1.01 -18.26 11.93
C ARG A 558 -1.85 -18.86 10.82
N ILE A 559 -2.34 -20.07 11.05
CA ILE A 559 -3.27 -20.79 10.19
C ILE A 559 -4.60 -20.89 10.96
N ALA A 560 -5.69 -20.41 10.38
CA ALA A 560 -6.98 -20.37 11.04
C ALA A 560 -8.15 -20.36 10.03
N GLN A 561 -9.34 -20.71 10.48
CA GLN A 561 -10.57 -20.58 9.71
C GLN A 561 -11.04 -19.13 9.59
N SER A 562 -10.60 -18.25 10.48
CA SER A 562 -10.94 -16.82 10.44
C SER A 562 -9.72 -15.94 10.65
N ALA A 563 -9.79 -14.69 10.16
CA ALA A 563 -8.73 -13.70 10.36
C ALA A 563 -8.80 -13.00 11.73
N GLU A 564 -9.57 -13.50 12.69
CA GLU A 564 -9.64 -13.00 14.06
C GLU A 564 -8.28 -13.15 14.76
N LYS A 565 -7.82 -12.08 15.46
CA LYS A 565 -6.56 -12.07 16.26
C LYS A 565 -6.87 -12.17 17.73
#